data_a82d518737506aa4765fff399ab6e756
#
_entry.id   a82d518737506aa4765fff399ab6e756
#
_cell.length_a   1.000
_cell.length_b   1.000
_cell.length_c   1.000
_cell.angle_alpha   90.00
_cell.angle_beta   90.00
_cell.angle_gamma   90.00
#
_symmetry.space_group_name_H-M   'P 1'
#
loop_
_entity.id
_entity.type
_entity.pdbx_description
1 polymer ?
#
loop_
_entity_poly.entity_id
_entity_poly.type
_entity_poly.pdbx_seq_one_letter_code
_entity_poly.pdbx_strand_id
1 'polypeptide(L)'
;MRKNKKVVDARYAKTSQYRKVLGEIEGAKVCPFCPETFKWHTNPILKREGNWLITESFQPYKNTDHHFLLIGKRHKEQLSELTPKDWNEMAQLQKWAIKKFNLKGGGLAMRFGDTAHTGATVSHIHMHLIVPKLKNGHAIPVWFPFG
;
A
#
# COMPACT_ATOMS: atom_id res chain seq x y z
N MET A 1 -6.38 -1.82 -29.74
CA MET A 1 -5.76 -2.88 -28.90
C MET A 1 -5.38 -2.28 -27.55
N ARG A 2 -6.02 -2.70 -26.46
CA ARG A 2 -5.53 -2.37 -25.12
C ARG A 2 -4.19 -3.09 -24.96
N LYS A 3 -3.07 -2.34 -24.90
CA LYS A 3 -1.77 -2.89 -24.50
C LYS A 3 -2.01 -3.58 -23.14
N ASN A 4 -1.51 -4.81 -22.98
CA ASN A 4 -1.55 -5.53 -21.69
C ASN A 4 -0.93 -4.63 -20.61
N LYS A 5 -1.78 -3.93 -19.87
CA LYS A 5 -1.36 -3.00 -18.84
C LYS A 5 -0.80 -3.82 -17.68
N LYS A 6 0.48 -3.61 -17.35
CA LYS A 6 1.11 -4.28 -16.22
C LYS A 6 0.49 -3.76 -14.92
N VAL A 7 -0.03 -4.66 -14.12
CA VAL A 7 -0.57 -4.36 -12.78
C VAL A 7 0.56 -4.30 -11.75
N VAL A 8 1.64 -5.04 -12.00
CA VAL A 8 2.83 -5.11 -11.15
C VAL A 8 4.05 -4.71 -11.95
N ASP A 9 4.94 -3.94 -11.35
CA ASP A 9 6.19 -3.49 -11.98
C ASP A 9 7.39 -3.75 -11.07
N ALA A 10 8.09 -4.84 -11.32
CA ALA A 10 9.25 -5.27 -10.54
C ALA A 10 10.45 -4.30 -10.63
N ARG A 11 10.48 -3.40 -11.62
CA ARG A 11 11.57 -2.41 -11.78
C ARG A 11 11.71 -1.49 -10.57
N TYR A 12 10.60 -1.22 -9.88
CA TYR A 12 10.55 -0.32 -8.72
C TYR A 12 10.72 -1.02 -7.37
N ALA A 13 11.00 -2.33 -7.36
CA ALA A 13 11.27 -3.07 -6.14
C ALA A 13 12.52 -2.54 -5.43
N LYS A 14 12.42 -2.29 -4.13
CA LYS A 14 13.50 -1.72 -3.31
C LYS A 14 14.48 -2.79 -2.80
N THR A 15 14.11 -4.07 -2.81
CA THR A 15 14.98 -5.19 -2.40
C THR A 15 14.99 -6.29 -3.45
N SER A 16 16.08 -7.07 -3.49
CA SER A 16 16.20 -8.23 -4.40
C SER A 16 15.17 -9.30 -4.10
N GLN A 17 14.89 -9.55 -2.82
CA GLN A 17 13.87 -10.51 -2.39
C GLN A 17 12.48 -10.08 -2.85
N TYR A 18 12.13 -8.82 -2.68
CA TYR A 18 10.85 -8.29 -3.12
C TYR A 18 10.71 -8.30 -4.65
N ARG A 19 11.81 -8.01 -5.36
CA ARG A 19 11.85 -8.12 -6.83
C ARG A 19 11.54 -9.53 -7.31
N LYS A 20 12.06 -10.55 -6.62
CA LYS A 20 11.76 -11.95 -6.96
C LYS A 20 10.28 -12.26 -6.81
N VAL A 21 9.67 -11.88 -5.67
CA VAL A 21 8.23 -12.05 -5.43
C VAL A 21 7.40 -11.32 -6.49
N LEU A 22 7.74 -10.07 -6.81
CA LEU A 22 7.06 -9.31 -7.86
C LEU A 22 7.21 -9.95 -9.24
N GLY A 23 8.35 -10.57 -9.54
CA GLY A 23 8.55 -11.33 -10.77
C GLY A 23 7.62 -12.55 -10.88
N GLU A 24 7.41 -13.26 -9.79
CA GLU A 24 6.44 -14.37 -9.73
C GLU A 24 5.01 -13.89 -9.97
N ILE A 25 4.62 -12.75 -9.37
CA ILE A 25 3.30 -12.14 -9.55
C ILE A 25 3.13 -11.64 -10.99
N GLU A 26 4.14 -11.00 -11.56
CA GLU A 26 4.13 -10.52 -12.94
C GLU A 26 3.97 -11.68 -13.93
N GLY A 27 4.65 -12.80 -13.67
CA GLY A 27 4.52 -14.04 -14.44
C GLY A 27 3.12 -14.65 -14.37
N ALA A 28 2.46 -14.55 -13.21
CA ALA A 28 1.09 -15.01 -13.02
C ALA A 28 0.03 -14.12 -13.69
N LYS A 29 0.40 -12.90 -14.09
CA LYS A 29 -0.47 -11.90 -14.75
C LYS A 29 -1.74 -11.54 -13.97
N VAL A 30 -1.65 -11.54 -12.64
CA VAL A 30 -2.76 -11.23 -11.72
C VAL A 30 -2.42 -10.04 -10.83
N CYS A 31 -3.44 -9.42 -10.23
CA CYS A 31 -3.25 -8.37 -9.25
C CYS A 31 -3.06 -8.97 -7.85
N PRO A 32 -1.94 -8.71 -7.15
CA PRO A 32 -1.69 -9.30 -5.84
C PRO A 32 -2.57 -8.72 -4.72
N PHE A 33 -3.26 -7.60 -4.97
CA PHE A 33 -4.12 -6.93 -4.00
C PHE A 33 -5.61 -7.19 -4.21
N CYS A 34 -5.99 -7.85 -5.31
CA CYS A 34 -7.35 -8.33 -5.47
C CYS A 34 -7.64 -9.52 -4.53
N PRO A 35 -8.87 -9.64 -3.98
CA PRO A 35 -9.20 -10.68 -2.98
C PRO A 35 -8.88 -12.10 -3.41
N GLU A 36 -9.10 -12.42 -4.68
CA GLU A 36 -8.92 -13.76 -5.27
C GLU A 36 -7.44 -14.18 -5.31
N THR A 37 -6.54 -13.19 -5.31
CA THR A 37 -5.10 -13.38 -5.49
C THR A 37 -4.27 -12.78 -4.36
N PHE A 38 -4.87 -12.53 -3.20
CA PHE A 38 -4.23 -11.90 -2.03
C PHE A 38 -3.27 -12.84 -1.26
N LYS A 39 -2.78 -13.90 -1.90
CA LYS A 39 -1.95 -14.95 -1.29
C LYS A 39 -0.50 -14.55 -1.03
N TRP A 40 0.03 -13.57 -1.77
CA TRP A 40 1.41 -13.12 -1.59
C TRP A 40 1.60 -12.18 -0.41
N HIS A 41 0.51 -11.63 0.12
CA HIS A 41 0.54 -10.83 1.32
C HIS A 41 0.37 -11.74 2.55
N THR A 42 1.46 -11.95 3.28
CA THR A 42 1.51 -12.91 4.39
C THR A 42 1.13 -12.32 5.74
N ASN A 43 1.11 -10.98 5.85
CA ASN A 43 0.70 -10.32 7.09
C ASN A 43 -0.82 -10.41 7.28
N PRO A 44 -1.31 -10.50 8.53
CA PRO A 44 -2.73 -10.60 8.80
C PRO A 44 -3.46 -9.31 8.44
N ILE A 45 -4.70 -9.45 8.01
CA ILE A 45 -5.62 -8.33 7.89
C ILE A 45 -6.04 -7.92 9.30
N LEU A 46 -5.71 -6.67 9.67
CA LEU A 46 -5.96 -6.18 11.03
C LEU A 46 -7.40 -5.73 11.24
N LYS A 47 -8.00 -5.12 10.22
CA LYS A 47 -9.39 -4.68 10.22
C LYS A 47 -9.93 -4.52 8.80
N ARG A 48 -11.24 -4.70 8.67
CA ARG A 48 -12.00 -4.42 7.45
C ARG A 48 -13.01 -3.31 7.73
N GLU A 49 -13.22 -2.45 6.76
CA GLU A 49 -14.25 -1.42 6.76
C GLU A 49 -14.85 -1.32 5.36
N GLY A 50 -16.07 -1.80 5.18
CA GLY A 50 -16.72 -1.86 3.87
C GLY A 50 -15.88 -2.56 2.80
N ASN A 51 -15.49 -1.82 1.77
CA ASN A 51 -14.64 -2.31 0.68
C ASN A 51 -13.14 -2.08 0.90
N TRP A 52 -12.74 -1.66 2.08
CA TRP A 52 -11.33 -1.43 2.42
C TRP A 52 -10.87 -2.32 3.56
N LEU A 53 -9.57 -2.55 3.60
CA LEU A 53 -8.91 -3.25 4.69
C LEU A 53 -7.61 -2.54 5.07
N ILE A 54 -7.14 -2.79 6.29
CA ILE A 54 -5.83 -2.35 6.77
C ILE A 54 -5.01 -3.56 7.20
N THR A 55 -3.74 -3.54 6.84
CA THR A 55 -2.74 -4.55 7.16
C THR A 55 -1.37 -3.89 7.32
N GLU A 56 -0.43 -4.54 7.96
CA GLU A 56 0.96 -4.06 7.95
C GLU A 56 1.63 -4.37 6.61
N SER A 57 2.48 -3.45 6.14
CA SER A 57 3.25 -3.64 4.91
C SER A 57 4.13 -4.88 5.01
N PHE A 58 4.11 -5.71 3.97
CA PHE A 58 5.02 -6.84 3.83
C PHE A 58 6.48 -6.39 3.68
N GLN A 59 6.71 -5.22 3.10
CA GLN A 59 8.02 -4.59 2.92
C GLN A 59 8.00 -3.17 3.52
N PRO A 60 8.08 -3.03 4.85
CA PRO A 60 8.05 -1.73 5.48
C PRO A 60 9.25 -0.89 5.08
N TYR A 61 9.04 0.42 4.95
CA TYR A 61 10.15 1.33 4.68
C TYR A 61 11.08 1.43 5.88
N LYS A 62 12.35 1.70 5.60
CA LYS A 62 13.36 1.92 6.64
C LYS A 62 12.93 3.04 7.59
N ASN A 63 13.25 2.90 8.86
CA ASN A 63 12.97 3.86 9.92
C ASN A 63 11.49 4.01 10.27
N THR A 64 10.62 3.08 9.89
CA THR A 64 9.22 3.07 10.31
C THR A 64 9.04 2.28 11.60
N ASP A 65 8.26 2.81 12.52
CA ASP A 65 7.70 2.09 13.66
C ASP A 65 6.47 1.29 13.22
N HIS A 66 5.61 1.95 12.43
CA HIS A 66 4.52 1.30 11.72
C HIS A 66 4.50 1.73 10.25
N HIS A 67 4.21 0.78 9.39
CA HIS A 67 3.93 1.01 7.99
C HIS A 67 2.72 0.18 7.59
N PHE A 68 1.54 0.79 7.68
CA PHE A 68 0.29 0.15 7.29
C PHE A 68 -0.03 0.42 5.82
N LEU A 69 -0.72 -0.55 5.21
CA LEU A 69 -1.37 -0.40 3.91
C LEU A 69 -2.89 -0.45 4.10
N LEU A 70 -3.58 0.53 3.54
CA LEU A 70 -5.02 0.51 3.38
C LEU A 70 -5.29 0.13 1.93
N ILE A 71 -5.95 -1.02 1.72
CA ILE A 71 -6.11 -1.63 0.40
C ILE A 71 -7.59 -1.77 0.09
N GLY A 72 -8.03 -1.24 -1.05
CA GLY A 72 -9.39 -1.44 -1.55
C GLY A 72 -9.56 -2.86 -2.10
N LYS A 73 -10.69 -3.50 -1.82
CA LYS A 73 -11.03 -4.82 -2.37
C LYS A 73 -11.30 -4.76 -3.88
N ARG A 74 -11.86 -3.66 -4.37
CA ARG A 74 -12.10 -3.46 -5.80
C ARG A 74 -10.83 -2.99 -6.48
N HIS A 75 -10.51 -3.56 -7.63
CA HIS A 75 -9.38 -3.13 -8.43
C HIS A 75 -9.64 -1.74 -9.03
N LYS A 76 -8.96 -0.74 -8.52
CA LYS A 76 -8.95 0.64 -9.00
C LYS A 76 -7.52 1.10 -9.15
N GLU A 77 -7.25 1.95 -10.11
CA GLU A 77 -5.91 2.45 -10.39
C GLU A 77 -5.83 3.98 -10.43
N GLN A 78 -6.96 4.66 -10.60
CA GLN A 78 -7.04 6.12 -10.71
C GLN A 78 -7.78 6.75 -9.53
N LEU A 79 -7.37 7.95 -9.12
CA LEU A 79 -8.09 8.70 -8.08
C LEU A 79 -9.54 9.00 -8.46
N SER A 80 -9.79 9.21 -9.76
CA SER A 80 -11.14 9.47 -10.27
C SER A 80 -12.11 8.29 -10.10
N GLU A 81 -11.60 7.09 -9.85
CA GLU A 81 -12.40 5.90 -9.58
C GLU A 81 -12.81 5.79 -8.09
N LEU A 82 -12.20 6.61 -7.22
CA LEU A 82 -12.54 6.63 -5.79
C LEU A 82 -13.80 7.45 -5.55
N THR A 83 -14.71 6.89 -4.78
CA THR A 83 -15.97 7.52 -4.38
C THR A 83 -15.84 8.18 -3.00
N PRO A 84 -16.75 9.09 -2.61
CA PRO A 84 -16.80 9.59 -1.22
C PRO A 84 -16.90 8.47 -0.18
N LYS A 85 -17.54 7.35 -0.52
CA LYS A 85 -17.60 6.17 0.34
C LYS A 85 -16.23 5.54 0.55
N ASP A 86 -15.40 5.42 -0.50
CA ASP A 86 -14.03 4.91 -0.38
C ASP A 86 -13.21 5.77 0.60
N TRP A 87 -13.28 7.09 0.46
CA TRP A 87 -12.57 8.02 1.35
C TRP A 87 -13.04 7.93 2.79
N ASN A 88 -14.35 7.78 3.01
CA ASN A 88 -14.91 7.60 4.36
C ASN A 88 -14.44 6.28 4.99
N GLU A 89 -14.46 5.18 4.25
CA GLU A 89 -14.00 3.87 4.73
C GLU A 89 -12.52 3.89 5.08
N MET A 90 -11.67 4.52 4.26
CA MET A 90 -10.26 4.74 4.58
C MET A 90 -10.09 5.59 5.85
N ALA A 91 -10.88 6.66 6.00
CA ALA A 91 -10.84 7.50 7.20
C ALA A 91 -11.19 6.73 8.47
N GLN A 92 -12.18 5.83 8.41
CA GLN A 92 -12.54 4.99 9.55
C GLN A 92 -11.41 4.03 9.93
N LEU A 93 -10.74 3.42 8.95
CA LEU A 93 -9.58 2.57 9.20
C LEU A 93 -8.41 3.35 9.82
N GLN A 94 -8.15 4.58 9.35
CA GLN A 94 -7.13 5.46 9.94
C GLN A 94 -7.43 5.77 11.41
N LYS A 95 -8.66 6.18 11.71
CA LYS A 95 -9.12 6.46 13.09
C LYS A 95 -8.95 5.22 13.98
N TRP A 96 -9.34 4.06 13.48
CA TRP A 96 -9.17 2.80 14.19
C TRP A 96 -7.70 2.50 14.49
N ALA A 97 -6.81 2.64 13.50
CA ALA A 97 -5.38 2.37 13.68
C ALA A 97 -4.75 3.35 14.68
N ILE A 98 -5.07 4.64 14.59
CA ILE A 98 -4.59 5.67 15.52
C ILE A 98 -4.97 5.29 16.95
N LYS A 99 -6.22 4.89 17.18
CA LYS A 99 -6.69 4.48 18.52
C LYS A 99 -6.07 3.15 18.96
N LYS A 100 -6.07 2.15 18.09
CA LYS A 100 -5.61 0.78 18.40
C LYS A 100 -4.14 0.73 18.78
N PHE A 101 -3.30 1.47 18.05
CA PHE A 101 -1.84 1.48 18.23
C PHE A 101 -1.34 2.72 18.98
N ASN A 102 -2.25 3.55 19.49
CA ASN A 102 -1.92 4.79 20.21
C ASN A 102 -0.94 5.68 19.42
N LEU A 103 -1.19 5.85 18.12
CA LEU A 103 -0.32 6.61 17.24
C LEU A 103 -0.37 8.09 17.60
N LYS A 104 0.78 8.71 17.82
CA LYS A 104 0.90 10.13 18.20
C LYS A 104 1.08 11.06 17.00
N GLY A 105 1.43 10.50 15.86
CA GLY A 105 1.64 11.22 14.61
C GLY A 105 2.08 10.28 13.51
N GLY A 106 2.15 10.77 12.29
CA GLY A 106 2.55 10.02 11.13
C GLY A 106 2.20 10.75 9.84
N GLY A 107 2.26 10.06 8.73
CA GLY A 107 1.95 10.60 7.42
C GLY A 107 1.15 9.63 6.56
N LEU A 108 0.42 10.17 5.61
CA LEU A 108 -0.33 9.43 4.60
C LEU A 108 0.28 9.69 3.23
N ALA A 109 0.38 8.65 2.41
CA ALA A 109 0.78 8.78 1.02
C ALA A 109 0.05 7.75 0.14
N MET A 110 -0.30 8.15 -1.07
CA MET A 110 -0.97 7.32 -2.05
C MET A 110 -0.44 7.63 -3.44
N ARG A 111 -0.13 6.60 -4.22
CA ARG A 111 0.18 6.73 -5.63
C ARG A 111 -1.04 6.32 -6.46
N PHE A 112 -1.17 6.88 -7.64
CA PHE A 112 -2.25 6.54 -8.57
C PHE A 112 -1.75 6.55 -10.01
N GLY A 113 -2.40 5.76 -10.86
CA GLY A 113 -2.13 5.77 -12.29
C GLY A 113 -1.01 4.85 -12.72
N ASP A 114 -0.38 5.22 -13.83
CA ASP A 114 0.67 4.43 -14.47
C ASP A 114 1.94 4.35 -13.60
N THR A 115 2.42 3.14 -13.38
CA THR A 115 3.63 2.88 -12.58
C THR A 115 4.87 3.57 -13.14
N ALA A 116 4.95 3.82 -14.45
CA ALA A 116 6.03 4.58 -15.07
C ALA A 116 6.11 6.04 -14.58
N HIS A 117 4.98 6.60 -14.13
CA HIS A 117 4.91 7.95 -13.57
C HIS A 117 5.03 8.00 -12.05
N THR A 118 4.74 6.91 -11.37
CA THR A 118 4.62 6.89 -9.91
C THR A 118 5.74 6.14 -9.20
N GLY A 119 6.43 5.24 -9.89
CA GLY A 119 7.37 4.31 -9.28
C GLY A 119 6.73 3.28 -8.35
N ALA A 120 5.41 3.11 -8.41
CA ALA A 120 4.72 2.09 -7.65
C ALA A 120 5.03 0.70 -8.19
N THR A 121 5.13 -0.29 -7.30
CA THR A 121 5.30 -1.69 -7.68
C THR A 121 3.98 -2.37 -8.02
N VAL A 122 2.88 -1.86 -7.51
CA VAL A 122 1.52 -2.36 -7.75
C VAL A 122 0.62 -1.19 -8.13
N SER A 123 -0.08 -1.29 -9.26
CA SER A 123 -0.97 -0.24 -9.74
C SER A 123 -2.33 -0.21 -9.02
N HIS A 124 -2.76 -1.33 -8.42
CA HIS A 124 -3.95 -1.37 -7.58
C HIS A 124 -3.84 -0.35 -6.45
N ILE A 125 -4.77 0.58 -6.39
CA ILE A 125 -4.68 1.74 -5.50
C ILE A 125 -4.67 1.31 -4.02
N HIS A 126 -3.72 1.84 -3.28
CA HIS A 126 -3.58 1.61 -1.85
C HIS A 126 -2.95 2.82 -1.18
N MET A 127 -3.32 3.07 0.06
CA MET A 127 -2.79 4.16 0.86
C MET A 127 -1.77 3.64 1.86
N HIS A 128 -0.67 4.36 2.02
CA HIS A 128 0.31 4.11 3.06
C HIS A 128 0.02 5.01 4.27
N LEU A 129 -0.07 4.41 5.45
CA LEU A 129 -0.04 5.10 6.74
C LEU A 129 1.28 4.78 7.42
N ILE A 130 2.13 5.78 7.55
CA ILE A 130 3.52 5.61 7.96
C ILE A 130 3.75 6.37 9.27
N VAL A 131 4.31 5.66 10.24
CA VAL A 131 4.73 6.22 11.54
C VAL A 131 6.24 6.05 11.66
N PRO A 132 7.02 7.14 11.69
CA PRO A 132 8.47 7.07 11.85
C PRO A 132 8.87 6.54 13.24
N LYS A 133 10.03 5.91 13.32
CA LYS A 133 10.72 5.65 14.58
C LYS A 133 11.20 6.95 15.20
N LEU A 134 11.29 6.97 16.53
CA LEU A 134 11.88 8.06 17.27
C LEU A 134 13.33 7.76 17.65
N LYS A 135 14.17 8.78 17.60
CA LYS A 135 15.51 8.80 18.20
C LYS A 135 15.64 10.07 19.01
N ASN A 136 15.95 9.95 20.30
CA ASN A 136 16.04 11.07 21.23
C ASN A 136 14.78 11.97 21.23
N GLY A 137 13.59 11.36 21.14
CA GLY A 137 12.31 12.08 21.13
C GLY A 137 11.92 12.72 19.80
N HIS A 138 12.72 12.54 18.75
CA HIS A 138 12.46 13.12 17.42
C HIS A 138 12.30 12.03 16.34
N ALA A 139 11.41 12.27 15.38
CA ALA A 139 11.19 11.35 14.27
C ALA A 139 12.45 11.21 13.39
N ILE A 140 12.82 9.96 13.10
CA ILE A 140 13.81 9.68 12.07
C ILE A 140 13.14 9.83 10.71
N PRO A 141 13.70 10.55 9.73
CA PRO A 141 13.10 10.70 8.41
C PRO A 141 12.81 9.38 7.73
N VAL A 142 11.60 9.26 7.19
CA VAL A 142 11.17 8.16 6.31
C VAL A 142 10.96 8.73 4.92
N TRP A 143 11.63 8.14 3.94
CA TRP A 143 11.52 8.57 2.55
C TRP A 143 10.41 7.78 1.85
N PHE A 144 9.42 8.49 1.33
CA PHE A 144 8.38 7.92 0.48
C PHE A 144 8.73 8.22 -0.99
N PRO A 145 9.07 7.21 -1.81
CA PRO A 145 9.50 7.45 -3.18
C PRO A 145 8.31 7.68 -4.10
N PHE A 146 8.32 8.82 -4.79
CA PHE A 146 7.53 9.07 -5.99
C PHE A 146 8.48 9.04 -7.20
N GLY A 147 8.26 8.11 -8.13
CA GLY A 147 9.14 7.93 -9.28
C GLY A 147 10.18 6.83 -9.12
#